data_b8498292c81d3b7715a312c154131042
#
_entry.id   b8498292c81d3b7715a312c154131042
#
_cell.length_a   1.000
_cell.length_b   1.000
_cell.length_c   1.000
_cell.angle_alpha   90.00
_cell.angle_beta   90.00
_cell.angle_gamma   90.00
#
_symmetry.space_group_name_H-M   'P 1'
#
loop_
_entity.id
_entity.type
_entity.pdbx_description
1 polymer ?
#
loop_
_entity_poly.entity_id
_entity_poly.type
_entity_poly.pdbx_seq_one_letter_code
_entity_poly.pdbx_strand_id
1 'polypeptide(L)'
;MLELLALNSQIEESFIMQRLYLEAWKAFIRWHAVGSSGEPVIYLPGLSMSSVSSFLPVAAHSLMGGKTGIMLDYIGSGVSDHSDSFSFSLKAHAETVAFVLQELGYTSCHFVGHSFGGSVAIQLALTRPDLVRSLFIAEGNLLPGGGPGSRSIAANSKVEFVNKVFPKMLNRIREDALIKKSGPDVLASSWSIADVGGIYENAISLVNLPKRFEKDFLTLDIPRCFMFSEENFPAKGTAGTADIPNVERLESFGVLVEILPNSGHEMMISNPEDFTKILSGFLNTN
;
A
#
# COMPACT_ATOMS: atom_id res chain seq x y z
N MET A 1 -29.00 -23.01 19.42
CA MET A 1 -27.77 -23.87 19.35
C MET A 1 -27.32 -24.10 17.90
N LEU A 2 -28.21 -24.41 16.94
CA LEU A 2 -27.86 -24.51 15.51
C LEU A 2 -27.52 -23.17 14.86
N GLU A 3 -28.19 -22.08 15.23
CA GLU A 3 -27.86 -20.71 14.74
C GLU A 3 -26.52 -20.20 15.26
N LEU A 4 -26.13 -20.53 16.49
CA LEU A 4 -24.81 -20.20 17.03
C LEU A 4 -23.67 -20.98 16.34
N LEU A 5 -23.92 -22.21 15.90
CA LEU A 5 -22.97 -23.02 15.13
C LEU A 5 -22.82 -22.51 13.69
N ALA A 6 -23.94 -22.05 13.08
CA ALA A 6 -23.88 -21.42 11.76
C ALA A 6 -23.20 -20.06 11.79
N LEU A 7 -23.40 -19.26 12.85
CA LEU A 7 -22.66 -17.98 13.05
C LEU A 7 -21.16 -18.23 13.25
N ASN A 8 -20.78 -19.24 14.04
CA ASN A 8 -19.38 -19.60 14.25
C ASN A 8 -18.71 -20.10 12.96
N SER A 9 -19.40 -20.89 12.11
CA SER A 9 -18.80 -21.34 10.85
C SER A 9 -18.59 -20.19 9.85
N GLN A 10 -19.48 -19.19 9.81
CA GLN A 10 -19.30 -18.00 8.98
C GLN A 10 -18.17 -17.07 9.51
N ILE A 11 -17.98 -17.01 10.82
CA ILE A 11 -16.87 -16.24 11.43
C ILE A 11 -15.52 -16.95 11.18
N GLU A 12 -15.49 -18.28 11.26
CA GLU A 12 -14.25 -19.04 11.01
C GLU A 12 -13.74 -18.92 9.57
N GLU A 13 -14.59 -18.88 8.55
CA GLU A 13 -14.18 -18.72 7.15
C GLU A 13 -13.69 -17.28 6.83
N SER A 14 -14.15 -16.26 7.55
CA SER A 14 -13.85 -14.86 7.25
C SER A 14 -12.50 -14.36 7.80
N PHE A 15 -11.83 -15.12 8.67
CA PHE A 15 -10.55 -14.73 9.30
C PHE A 15 -9.38 -15.63 8.92
N ILE A 16 -9.54 -16.55 7.99
CA ILE A 16 -8.46 -17.44 7.56
C ILE A 16 -7.54 -16.68 6.59
N MET A 17 -6.23 -16.69 6.90
CA MET A 17 -5.20 -16.24 5.97
C MET A 17 -5.25 -17.07 4.69
N GLN A 18 -5.48 -16.42 3.57
CA GLN A 18 -5.48 -17.02 2.24
C GLN A 18 -4.07 -17.02 1.66
N ARG A 19 -3.80 -17.94 0.73
CA ARG A 19 -2.51 -18.03 0.06
C ARG A 19 -2.65 -18.58 -1.35
N LEU A 20 -1.71 -18.15 -2.22
CA LEU A 20 -1.55 -18.68 -3.57
C LEU A 20 -0.07 -18.96 -3.82
N TYR A 21 0.25 -20.14 -4.34
CA TYR A 21 1.61 -20.45 -4.75
C TYR A 21 1.89 -19.91 -6.15
N LEU A 22 2.97 -19.17 -6.27
CA LEU A 22 3.42 -18.54 -7.51
C LEU A 22 4.64 -19.29 -8.05
N GLU A 23 4.42 -20.19 -9.00
CA GLU A 23 5.45 -21.06 -9.59
C GLU A 23 6.64 -20.27 -10.16
N ALA A 24 6.40 -19.14 -10.80
CA ALA A 24 7.45 -18.30 -11.38
C ALA A 24 8.47 -17.81 -10.36
N TRP A 25 8.07 -17.64 -9.11
CA TRP A 25 8.90 -17.12 -8.02
C TRP A 25 9.10 -18.13 -6.87
N LYS A 26 8.53 -19.34 -6.99
CA LYS A 26 8.58 -20.41 -5.99
C LYS A 26 8.24 -19.93 -4.58
N ALA A 27 7.18 -19.12 -4.46
CA ALA A 27 6.80 -18.46 -3.23
C ALA A 27 5.28 -18.42 -3.05
N PHE A 28 4.81 -18.51 -1.81
CA PHE A 28 3.44 -18.19 -1.49
C PHE A 28 3.27 -16.69 -1.28
N ILE A 29 2.34 -16.09 -2.02
CA ILE A 29 1.77 -14.79 -1.69
C ILE A 29 0.57 -15.01 -0.77
N ARG A 30 0.39 -14.15 0.25
CA ARG A 30 -0.66 -14.29 1.26
C ARG A 30 -1.45 -12.99 1.43
N TRP A 31 -2.70 -13.16 1.81
CA TRP A 31 -3.59 -12.03 2.12
C TRP A 31 -4.60 -12.42 3.20
N HIS A 32 -5.19 -11.41 3.81
CA HIS A 32 -6.34 -11.54 4.69
C HIS A 32 -7.54 -10.84 4.06
N ALA A 33 -8.72 -11.43 4.21
CA ALA A 33 -9.96 -10.85 3.76
C ALA A 33 -10.82 -10.44 4.96
N VAL A 34 -11.54 -9.32 4.82
CA VAL A 34 -12.57 -8.85 5.76
C VAL A 34 -13.84 -8.60 4.97
N GLY A 35 -14.97 -9.14 5.46
CA GLY A 35 -16.21 -9.16 4.69
C GLY A 35 -16.23 -10.32 3.70
N SER A 36 -17.42 -10.78 3.35
CA SER A 36 -17.62 -11.95 2.49
C SER A 36 -18.44 -11.66 1.24
N SER A 37 -18.95 -10.46 1.10
CA SER A 37 -19.80 -10.06 -0.04
C SER A 37 -19.67 -8.57 -0.30
N GLY A 38 -19.69 -8.19 -1.56
CA GLY A 38 -19.63 -6.80 -1.99
C GLY A 38 -18.43 -6.50 -2.88
N GLU A 39 -18.27 -5.24 -3.21
CA GLU A 39 -17.21 -4.78 -4.11
C GLU A 39 -15.84 -4.97 -3.48
N PRO A 40 -14.86 -5.53 -4.21
CA PRO A 40 -13.53 -5.76 -3.68
C PRO A 40 -12.73 -4.46 -3.54
N VAL A 41 -12.14 -4.27 -2.35
CA VAL A 41 -11.21 -3.19 -2.03
C VAL A 41 -9.86 -3.79 -1.67
N ILE A 42 -8.85 -3.52 -2.48
CA ILE A 42 -7.51 -4.08 -2.34
C ILE A 42 -6.62 -3.09 -1.61
N TYR A 43 -6.08 -3.48 -0.47
CA TYR A 43 -5.21 -2.66 0.35
C TYR A 43 -3.74 -3.03 0.13
N LEU A 44 -2.96 -2.08 -0.37
CA LEU A 44 -1.56 -2.22 -0.71
C LEU A 44 -0.69 -1.35 0.22
N PRO A 45 0.15 -1.97 1.06
CA PRO A 45 0.88 -1.25 2.11
C PRO A 45 2.10 -0.50 1.59
N GLY A 46 2.68 0.33 2.44
CA GLY A 46 3.94 1.02 2.21
C GLY A 46 5.14 0.08 2.08
N LEU A 47 6.31 0.65 1.92
CA LEU A 47 7.57 -0.05 1.63
C LEU A 47 7.82 -1.23 2.58
N SER A 48 7.63 -2.44 2.08
CA SER A 48 7.82 -3.71 2.81
C SER A 48 7.07 -3.80 4.15
N MET A 49 5.97 -3.07 4.28
CA MET A 49 5.08 -3.16 5.45
C MET A 49 4.11 -4.34 5.32
N SER A 50 3.56 -4.77 6.46
CA SER A 50 2.43 -5.70 6.48
C SER A 50 1.13 -4.97 6.21
N SER A 51 0.33 -5.51 5.29
CA SER A 51 -0.96 -4.96 4.91
C SER A 51 -1.97 -5.01 6.07
N VAL A 52 -2.00 -6.10 6.83
CA VAL A 52 -2.87 -6.25 8.00
C VAL A 52 -2.54 -5.21 9.07
N SER A 53 -1.26 -5.05 9.40
CA SER A 53 -0.83 -4.07 10.41
C SER A 53 -1.12 -2.63 9.98
N SER A 54 -1.16 -2.36 8.67
CA SER A 54 -1.42 -1.02 8.13
C SER A 54 -2.91 -0.72 8.02
N PHE A 55 -3.72 -1.68 7.57
CA PHE A 55 -5.07 -1.39 7.10
C PHE A 55 -6.20 -2.10 7.83
N LEU A 56 -5.93 -3.04 8.75
CA LEU A 56 -7.01 -3.77 9.44
C LEU A 56 -8.02 -2.83 10.12
N PRO A 57 -7.62 -1.76 10.84
CA PRO A 57 -8.59 -0.84 11.45
C PRO A 57 -9.50 -0.14 10.42
N VAL A 58 -8.98 0.11 9.22
CA VAL A 58 -9.73 0.71 8.10
C VAL A 58 -10.63 -0.33 7.44
N ALA A 59 -10.08 -1.47 7.05
CA ALA A 59 -10.81 -2.51 6.32
C ALA A 59 -11.95 -3.12 7.14
N ALA A 60 -11.78 -3.24 8.46
CA ALA A 60 -12.79 -3.78 9.38
C ALA A 60 -13.76 -2.72 9.94
N HIS A 61 -13.61 -1.45 9.55
CA HIS A 61 -14.44 -0.38 10.04
C HIS A 61 -15.89 -0.51 9.54
N SER A 62 -16.88 -0.15 10.36
CA SER A 62 -18.31 -0.25 10.02
C SER A 62 -18.71 0.51 8.75
N LEU A 63 -18.05 1.64 8.43
CA LEU A 63 -18.24 2.40 7.19
C LEU A 63 -17.82 1.65 5.93
N MET A 64 -17.05 0.58 6.06
CA MET A 64 -16.66 -0.32 4.96
C MET A 64 -17.62 -1.51 4.82
N GLY A 65 -18.73 -1.50 5.56
CA GLY A 65 -19.80 -2.50 5.43
C GLY A 65 -20.31 -2.61 3.99
N GLY A 66 -20.51 -3.84 3.48
CA GLY A 66 -20.88 -4.07 2.08
C GLY A 66 -19.71 -4.08 1.09
N LYS A 67 -18.47 -3.95 1.56
CA LYS A 67 -17.25 -4.14 0.76
C LYS A 67 -16.52 -5.41 1.22
N THR A 68 -15.74 -6.00 0.31
CA THR A 68 -14.79 -7.08 0.65
C THR A 68 -13.38 -6.50 0.66
N GLY A 69 -12.82 -6.31 1.85
CA GLY A 69 -11.46 -5.81 2.02
C GLY A 69 -10.43 -6.92 1.86
N ILE A 70 -9.46 -6.77 0.96
CA ILE A 70 -8.35 -7.70 0.74
C ILE A 70 -7.05 -7.00 1.09
N MET A 71 -6.45 -7.40 2.19
CA MET A 71 -5.16 -6.92 2.67
C MET A 71 -4.06 -7.87 2.21
N LEU A 72 -3.34 -7.48 1.15
CA LEU A 72 -2.36 -8.33 0.49
C LEU A 72 -0.94 -7.97 0.91
N ASP A 73 -0.18 -8.94 1.40
CA ASP A 73 1.25 -8.81 1.68
C ASP A 73 2.08 -9.17 0.44
N TYR A 74 3.00 -8.31 0.04
CA TYR A 74 3.88 -8.57 -1.10
C TYR A 74 4.85 -9.73 -0.83
N ILE A 75 5.38 -10.37 -1.88
CA ILE A 75 6.54 -11.25 -1.74
C ILE A 75 7.66 -10.48 -1.04
N GLY A 76 8.24 -11.08 0.00
CA GLY A 76 9.28 -10.47 0.82
C GLY A 76 8.78 -9.52 1.91
N SER A 77 7.47 -9.44 2.17
CA SER A 77 6.91 -8.61 3.26
C SER A 77 5.74 -9.28 3.96
N GLY A 78 5.45 -8.81 5.19
CA GLY A 78 4.38 -9.33 6.00
C GLY A 78 4.50 -10.82 6.22
N VAL A 79 3.43 -11.58 5.90
CA VAL A 79 3.37 -13.04 6.05
C VAL A 79 3.58 -13.79 4.73
N SER A 80 3.85 -13.10 3.62
CA SER A 80 4.21 -13.71 2.35
C SER A 80 5.65 -14.24 2.36
N ASP A 81 5.92 -15.25 1.51
CA ASP A 81 7.26 -15.84 1.44
C ASP A 81 8.30 -14.87 0.88
N HIS A 82 9.56 -15.11 1.21
CA HIS A 82 10.70 -14.50 0.54
C HIS A 82 11.02 -15.31 -0.72
N SER A 83 11.64 -14.67 -1.72
CA SER A 83 12.06 -15.33 -2.94
C SER A 83 13.28 -14.66 -3.55
N ASP A 84 14.36 -15.43 -3.70
CA ASP A 84 15.60 -14.97 -4.34
C ASP A 84 15.44 -14.68 -5.84
N SER A 85 14.40 -15.24 -6.46
CA SER A 85 14.11 -15.03 -7.88
C SER A 85 13.18 -13.84 -8.14
N PHE A 86 12.65 -13.20 -7.10
CA PHE A 86 11.75 -12.06 -7.24
C PHE A 86 12.53 -10.76 -7.45
N SER A 87 12.13 -9.97 -8.45
CA SER A 87 12.90 -8.76 -8.84
C SER A 87 12.61 -7.53 -7.97
N PHE A 88 11.57 -7.56 -7.13
CA PHE A 88 11.10 -6.45 -6.30
C PHE A 88 10.81 -5.13 -7.07
N SER A 89 10.68 -5.19 -8.39
CA SER A 89 10.27 -4.03 -9.18
C SER A 89 8.77 -3.74 -8.98
N LEU A 90 8.35 -2.49 -9.16
CA LEU A 90 6.91 -2.13 -9.14
C LEU A 90 6.10 -2.99 -10.11
N LYS A 91 6.66 -3.27 -11.29
CA LYS A 91 6.02 -4.13 -12.29
C LYS A 91 5.81 -5.55 -11.77
N ALA A 92 6.83 -6.15 -11.14
CA ALA A 92 6.71 -7.51 -10.59
C ALA A 92 5.68 -7.57 -9.46
N HIS A 93 5.65 -6.58 -8.57
CA HIS A 93 4.59 -6.50 -7.54
C HIS A 93 3.20 -6.34 -8.15
N ALA A 94 3.03 -5.47 -9.14
CA ALA A 94 1.76 -5.31 -9.85
C ALA A 94 1.31 -6.61 -10.55
N GLU A 95 2.23 -7.36 -11.15
CA GLU A 95 1.97 -8.67 -11.78
C GLU A 95 1.49 -9.70 -10.75
N THR A 96 2.12 -9.77 -9.55
CA THR A 96 1.68 -10.70 -8.50
C THR A 96 0.29 -10.34 -7.97
N VAL A 97 -0.01 -9.05 -7.78
CA VAL A 97 -1.35 -8.59 -7.39
C VAL A 97 -2.38 -8.96 -8.46
N ALA A 98 -2.09 -8.67 -9.74
CA ALA A 98 -2.99 -9.02 -10.84
C ALA A 98 -3.27 -10.52 -10.90
N PHE A 99 -2.25 -11.35 -10.70
CA PHE A 99 -2.39 -12.81 -10.70
C PHE A 99 -3.31 -13.29 -9.57
N VAL A 100 -3.12 -12.78 -8.33
CA VAL A 100 -4.01 -13.11 -7.21
C VAL A 100 -5.45 -12.74 -7.52
N LEU A 101 -5.71 -11.55 -8.06
CA LEU A 101 -7.08 -11.11 -8.36
C LEU A 101 -7.74 -11.96 -9.44
N GLN A 102 -6.99 -12.38 -10.45
CA GLN A 102 -7.48 -13.29 -11.49
C GLN A 102 -7.85 -14.65 -10.91
N GLU A 103 -7.01 -15.24 -10.05
CA GLU A 103 -7.30 -16.51 -9.38
C GLU A 103 -8.51 -16.41 -8.44
N LEU A 104 -8.75 -15.24 -7.85
CA LEU A 104 -9.96 -14.96 -7.06
C LEU A 104 -11.19 -14.65 -7.91
N GLY A 105 -11.05 -14.54 -9.24
CA GLY A 105 -12.14 -14.24 -10.16
C GLY A 105 -12.60 -12.78 -10.13
N TYR A 106 -11.81 -11.85 -9.60
CA TYR A 106 -12.13 -10.43 -9.60
C TYR A 106 -11.77 -9.79 -10.94
N THR A 107 -12.68 -8.99 -11.47
CA THR A 107 -12.53 -8.31 -12.78
C THR A 107 -12.51 -6.78 -12.68
N SER A 108 -12.82 -6.23 -11.52
CA SER A 108 -12.87 -4.77 -11.31
C SER A 108 -12.81 -4.50 -9.81
N CYS A 109 -11.73 -3.87 -9.34
CA CYS A 109 -11.47 -3.65 -7.92
C CYS A 109 -11.18 -2.19 -7.64
N HIS A 110 -11.54 -1.72 -6.44
CA HIS A 110 -11.01 -0.49 -5.88
C HIS A 110 -9.64 -0.77 -5.27
N PHE A 111 -8.70 0.14 -5.43
CA PHE A 111 -7.37 0.03 -4.82
C PHE A 111 -7.11 1.17 -3.86
N VAL A 112 -6.65 0.81 -2.67
CA VAL A 112 -6.17 1.73 -1.63
C VAL A 112 -4.68 1.47 -1.46
N GLY A 113 -3.85 2.37 -1.96
CA GLY A 113 -2.41 2.22 -1.92
C GLY A 113 -1.73 3.31 -1.08
N HIS A 114 -0.94 2.91 -0.09
CA HIS A 114 -0.14 3.83 0.71
C HIS A 114 1.31 3.84 0.24
N SER A 115 1.89 5.03 0.06
CA SER A 115 3.31 5.20 -0.24
C SER A 115 3.76 4.30 -1.41
N PHE A 116 4.68 3.36 -1.20
CA PHE A 116 5.08 2.34 -2.18
C PHE A 116 3.87 1.61 -2.79
N GLY A 117 2.90 1.24 -1.97
CA GLY A 117 1.67 0.56 -2.42
C GLY A 117 0.83 1.41 -3.37
N GLY A 118 0.85 2.74 -3.21
CA GLY A 118 0.25 3.67 -4.16
C GLY A 118 0.91 3.58 -5.53
N SER A 119 2.24 3.54 -5.58
CA SER A 119 2.98 3.38 -6.85
C SER A 119 2.75 2.00 -7.48
N VAL A 120 2.60 0.93 -6.68
CA VAL A 120 2.23 -0.41 -7.18
C VAL A 120 0.82 -0.39 -7.77
N ALA A 121 -0.16 0.24 -7.10
CA ALA A 121 -1.54 0.36 -7.59
C ALA A 121 -1.60 1.11 -8.93
N ILE A 122 -0.84 2.21 -9.05
CA ILE A 122 -0.72 2.97 -10.31
C ILE A 122 -0.08 2.09 -11.40
N GLN A 123 1.01 1.39 -11.10
CA GLN A 123 1.66 0.48 -12.05
C GLN A 123 0.70 -0.62 -12.53
N LEU A 124 -0.14 -1.16 -11.64
CA LEU A 124 -1.18 -2.12 -12.00
C LEU A 124 -2.21 -1.48 -12.94
N ALA A 125 -2.73 -0.30 -12.64
CA ALA A 125 -3.70 0.39 -13.48
C ALA A 125 -3.16 0.68 -14.89
N LEU A 126 -1.86 0.94 -15.02
CA LEU A 126 -1.20 1.15 -16.32
C LEU A 126 -1.04 -0.13 -17.14
N THR A 127 -0.91 -1.29 -16.48
CA THR A 127 -0.65 -2.56 -17.16
C THR A 127 -1.89 -3.46 -17.27
N ARG A 128 -2.83 -3.33 -16.33
CA ARG A 128 -4.06 -4.11 -16.22
C ARG A 128 -5.25 -3.20 -15.86
N PRO A 129 -5.58 -2.22 -16.71
CA PRO A 129 -6.71 -1.31 -16.47
C PRO A 129 -8.05 -2.04 -16.31
N ASP A 130 -8.18 -3.23 -16.89
CA ASP A 130 -9.34 -4.12 -16.77
C ASP A 130 -9.62 -4.54 -15.31
N LEU A 131 -8.63 -4.57 -14.43
CA LEU A 131 -8.76 -4.95 -13.03
C LEU A 131 -9.03 -3.76 -12.10
N VAL A 132 -8.88 -2.53 -12.57
CA VAL A 132 -8.89 -1.34 -11.70
C VAL A 132 -10.13 -0.49 -11.94
N ARG A 133 -10.99 -0.43 -10.93
CA ARG A 133 -12.19 0.42 -10.93
C ARG A 133 -11.88 1.85 -10.50
N SER A 134 -11.13 2.02 -9.43
CA SER A 134 -10.69 3.32 -8.93
C SER A 134 -9.39 3.21 -8.13
N LEU A 135 -8.69 4.34 -7.98
CA LEU A 135 -7.47 4.46 -7.21
C LEU A 135 -7.63 5.48 -6.07
N PHE A 136 -7.41 5.05 -4.84
CA PHE A 136 -7.25 5.89 -3.66
C PHE A 136 -5.79 5.82 -3.21
N ILE A 137 -5.03 6.87 -3.45
CA ILE A 137 -3.59 6.91 -3.23
C ILE A 137 -3.28 7.80 -2.02
N ALA A 138 -2.77 7.20 -0.96
CA ALA A 138 -2.30 7.89 0.24
C ALA A 138 -0.79 8.10 0.15
N GLU A 139 -0.35 9.30 -0.21
CA GLU A 139 1.06 9.72 -0.35
C GLU A 139 1.94 8.76 -1.18
N GLY A 140 1.41 8.29 -2.34
CA GLY A 140 2.19 7.50 -3.30
C GLY A 140 3.21 8.34 -4.06
N ASN A 141 4.36 7.74 -4.39
CA ASN A 141 5.37 8.41 -5.20
C ASN A 141 4.95 8.48 -6.68
N LEU A 142 4.98 9.67 -7.27
CA LEU A 142 4.62 9.91 -8.68
C LEU A 142 5.82 10.28 -9.56
N LEU A 143 6.89 10.79 -8.98
CA LEU A 143 8.08 11.28 -9.69
C LEU A 143 9.33 10.50 -9.27
N PRO A 144 10.35 10.40 -10.13
CA PRO A 144 11.63 9.79 -9.75
C PRO A 144 12.31 10.54 -8.62
N GLY A 145 13.05 9.82 -7.79
CA GLY A 145 13.77 10.36 -6.64
C GLY A 145 13.30 9.79 -5.30
N GLY A 146 12.09 9.27 -5.22
CA GLY A 146 11.55 8.65 -4.00
C GLY A 146 11.42 9.61 -2.81
N GLY A 147 10.84 9.14 -1.71
CA GLY A 147 10.75 9.86 -0.44
C GLY A 147 12.05 9.84 0.37
N PRO A 148 12.12 10.53 1.53
CA PRO A 148 13.32 10.60 2.36
C PRO A 148 13.87 9.23 2.76
N GLY A 149 12.98 8.28 3.11
CA GLY A 149 13.35 6.91 3.48
C GLY A 149 13.99 6.15 2.32
N SER A 150 13.34 6.11 1.16
CA SER A 150 13.86 5.42 -0.03
C SER A 150 15.15 6.06 -0.56
N ARG A 151 15.29 7.38 -0.52
CA ARG A 151 16.57 8.08 -0.85
C ARG A 151 17.69 7.66 0.08
N SER A 152 17.42 7.61 1.40
CA SER A 152 18.42 7.22 2.40
C SER A 152 18.89 5.77 2.20
N ILE A 153 17.97 4.87 1.85
CA ILE A 153 18.29 3.47 1.51
C ILE A 153 19.14 3.41 0.24
N ALA A 154 18.68 4.05 -0.83
CA ALA A 154 19.31 4.03 -2.15
C ALA A 154 20.68 4.73 -2.20
N ALA A 155 21.02 5.57 -1.23
CA ALA A 155 22.33 6.21 -1.11
C ALA A 155 23.48 5.24 -0.79
N ASN A 156 23.15 3.97 -0.49
CA ASN A 156 24.11 2.93 -0.13
C ASN A 156 24.15 1.84 -1.22
N SER A 157 25.21 1.04 -1.26
CA SER A 157 25.17 -0.21 -2.00
C SER A 157 24.27 -1.23 -1.27
N LYS A 158 23.69 -2.20 -2.01
CA LYS A 158 22.84 -3.24 -1.40
C LYS A 158 23.56 -3.97 -0.27
N VAL A 159 24.83 -4.33 -0.49
CA VAL A 159 25.67 -5.03 0.50
C VAL A 159 25.87 -4.18 1.75
N GLU A 160 26.13 -2.90 1.59
CA GLU A 160 26.30 -1.98 2.73
C GLU A 160 24.98 -1.75 3.46
N PHE A 161 23.90 -1.55 2.74
CA PHE A 161 22.57 -1.40 3.32
C PHE A 161 22.21 -2.62 4.18
N VAL A 162 22.25 -3.81 3.59
CA VAL A 162 21.86 -5.07 4.29
C VAL A 162 22.70 -5.31 5.53
N ASN A 163 24.04 -5.15 5.43
CA ASN A 163 24.95 -5.59 6.49
C ASN A 163 25.23 -4.51 7.56
N LYS A 164 25.09 -3.23 7.22
CA LYS A 164 25.52 -2.13 8.12
C LYS A 164 24.44 -1.10 8.41
N VAL A 165 23.69 -0.67 7.37
CA VAL A 165 22.76 0.45 7.49
C VAL A 165 21.44 -0.02 8.07
N PHE A 166 20.85 -1.08 7.51
CA PHE A 166 19.55 -1.61 7.94
C PHE A 166 19.49 -1.95 9.43
N PRO A 167 20.45 -2.68 10.04
CA PRO A 167 20.39 -2.96 11.48
C PRO A 167 20.33 -1.69 12.35
N LYS A 168 21.08 -0.65 11.98
CA LYS A 168 21.08 0.63 12.68
C LYS A 168 19.77 1.39 12.48
N MET A 169 19.26 1.39 11.24
CA MET A 169 17.99 2.02 10.89
C MET A 169 16.83 1.37 11.65
N LEU A 170 16.77 0.03 11.68
CA LEU A 170 15.73 -0.70 12.40
C LEU A 170 15.78 -0.44 13.90
N ASN A 171 16.98 -0.39 14.51
CA ASN A 171 17.13 -0.05 15.92
C ASN A 171 16.64 1.36 16.21
N ARG A 172 16.95 2.34 15.37
CA ARG A 172 16.44 3.70 15.52
C ARG A 172 14.91 3.76 15.43
N ILE A 173 14.31 3.05 14.48
CA ILE A 173 12.85 2.98 14.35
C ILE A 173 12.23 2.36 15.63
N ARG A 174 12.86 1.34 16.22
CA ARG A 174 12.43 0.75 17.50
C ARG A 174 12.54 1.72 18.67
N GLU A 175 13.59 2.54 18.71
CA GLU A 175 13.74 3.61 19.72
C GLU A 175 12.65 4.67 19.54
N ASP A 176 12.37 5.09 18.29
CA ASP A 176 11.29 6.03 17.99
C ASP A 176 9.92 5.47 18.39
N ALA A 177 9.70 4.15 18.27
CA ALA A 177 8.47 3.48 18.69
C ALA A 177 8.21 3.52 20.20
N LEU A 178 9.25 3.68 21.03
CA LEU A 178 9.09 3.85 22.47
C LEU A 178 8.57 5.24 22.87
N ILE A 179 8.72 6.21 21.97
CA ILE A 179 8.40 7.62 22.24
C ILE A 179 7.09 8.02 21.54
N LYS A 180 6.89 7.56 20.32
CA LYS A 180 5.72 7.86 19.48
C LYS A 180 4.64 6.80 19.66
N LYS A 181 3.37 7.23 19.75
CA LYS A 181 2.23 6.32 20.02
C LYS A 181 1.84 5.41 18.85
N SER A 182 2.15 5.76 17.60
CA SER A 182 1.75 4.98 16.43
C SER A 182 2.66 5.24 15.23
N GLY A 183 2.75 4.28 14.34
CA GLY A 183 3.53 4.34 13.10
C GLY A 183 4.88 3.64 13.20
N PRO A 184 5.88 4.14 13.97
CA PRO A 184 7.18 3.50 14.07
C PRO A 184 7.17 2.06 14.62
N ASP A 185 6.24 1.71 15.50
CA ASP A 185 6.05 0.35 16.02
C ASP A 185 5.59 -0.62 14.93
N VAL A 186 4.63 -0.21 14.11
CA VAL A 186 4.14 -1.00 12.97
C VAL A 186 5.24 -1.16 11.91
N LEU A 187 5.99 -0.09 11.62
CA LEU A 187 7.11 -0.14 10.70
C LEU A 187 8.22 -1.07 11.22
N ALA A 188 8.59 -0.93 12.50
CA ALA A 188 9.62 -1.76 13.13
C ALA A 188 9.25 -3.25 13.12
N SER A 189 8.00 -3.59 13.44
CA SER A 189 7.52 -4.97 13.42
C SER A 189 7.51 -5.54 12.01
N SER A 190 7.00 -4.81 11.03
CA SER A 190 6.96 -5.22 9.62
C SER A 190 8.37 -5.45 9.06
N TRP A 191 9.29 -4.50 9.27
CA TRP A 191 10.66 -4.60 8.76
C TRP A 191 11.51 -5.66 9.47
N SER A 192 11.12 -6.05 10.69
CA SER A 192 11.82 -7.14 11.41
C SER A 192 11.67 -8.50 10.74
N ILE A 193 10.64 -8.70 9.94
CA ILE A 193 10.33 -9.96 9.24
C ILE A 193 10.44 -9.84 7.71
N ALA A 194 10.62 -8.64 7.18
CA ALA A 194 10.72 -8.42 5.75
C ALA A 194 12.07 -8.87 5.17
N ASP A 195 12.09 -9.16 3.87
CA ASP A 195 13.32 -9.37 3.11
C ASP A 195 14.11 -8.06 3.02
N VAL A 196 15.27 -8.02 3.69
CA VAL A 196 16.10 -6.81 3.76
C VAL A 196 16.64 -6.41 2.39
N GLY A 197 16.98 -7.41 1.55
CA GLY A 197 17.36 -7.17 0.16
C GLY A 197 16.19 -6.64 -0.66
N GLY A 198 14.98 -7.15 -0.39
CA GLY A 198 13.74 -6.67 -0.98
C GLY A 198 13.40 -5.23 -0.57
N ILE A 199 13.61 -4.83 0.69
CA ILE A 199 13.47 -3.43 1.14
C ILE A 199 14.37 -2.51 0.29
N TYR A 200 15.61 -2.92 0.06
CA TYR A 200 16.55 -2.16 -0.78
C TYR A 200 16.03 -2.01 -2.21
N GLU A 201 15.68 -3.10 -2.88
CA GLU A 201 15.21 -3.08 -4.26
C GLU A 201 13.89 -2.30 -4.43
N ASN A 202 12.97 -2.42 -3.47
CA ASN A 202 11.74 -1.61 -3.45
C ASN A 202 12.06 -0.11 -3.36
N ALA A 203 13.02 0.29 -2.52
CA ALA A 203 13.46 1.68 -2.43
C ALA A 203 14.12 2.16 -3.74
N ILE A 204 14.98 1.33 -4.35
CA ILE A 204 15.59 1.60 -5.66
C ILE A 204 14.51 1.79 -6.74
N SER A 205 13.45 0.98 -6.72
CA SER A 205 12.38 1.09 -7.72
C SER A 205 11.62 2.42 -7.64
N LEU A 206 11.43 2.98 -6.43
CA LEU A 206 10.84 4.31 -6.23
C LEU A 206 11.78 5.44 -6.69
N VAL A 207 13.07 5.33 -6.36
CA VAL A 207 14.05 6.34 -6.77
C VAL A 207 14.19 6.39 -8.30
N ASN A 208 14.04 5.26 -8.95
CA ASN A 208 14.16 5.10 -10.40
C ASN A 208 12.81 5.09 -11.15
N LEU A 209 11.75 5.66 -10.58
CA LEU A 209 10.48 5.80 -11.30
C LEU A 209 10.67 6.42 -12.68
N PRO A 210 9.95 5.96 -13.71
CA PRO A 210 9.99 6.60 -15.02
C PRO A 210 9.53 8.07 -14.94
N LYS A 211 10.22 8.98 -15.62
CA LYS A 211 9.82 10.41 -15.68
C LYS A 211 8.39 10.65 -16.14
N ARG A 212 7.84 9.71 -16.92
CA ARG A 212 6.45 9.77 -17.42
C ARG A 212 5.41 9.28 -16.42
N PHE A 213 5.81 8.64 -15.31
CA PHE A 213 4.93 7.92 -14.38
C PHE A 213 3.82 8.81 -13.82
N GLU A 214 4.13 10.05 -13.41
CA GLU A 214 3.13 11.03 -13.00
C GLU A 214 2.14 11.31 -14.12
N LYS A 215 2.63 11.63 -15.34
CA LYS A 215 1.77 11.90 -16.49
C LYS A 215 0.88 10.70 -16.82
N ASP A 216 1.41 9.50 -16.76
CA ASP A 216 0.66 8.27 -17.01
C ASP A 216 -0.47 8.10 -15.97
N PHE A 217 -0.19 8.33 -14.67
CA PHE A 217 -1.22 8.36 -13.62
C PHE A 217 -2.28 9.44 -13.87
N LEU A 218 -1.86 10.66 -14.21
CA LEU A 218 -2.77 11.78 -14.44
C LEU A 218 -3.71 11.58 -15.62
N THR A 219 -3.34 10.74 -16.59
CA THR A 219 -4.13 10.48 -17.81
C THR A 219 -4.94 9.17 -17.75
N LEU A 220 -4.97 8.47 -16.63
CA LEU A 220 -5.85 7.31 -16.46
C LEU A 220 -7.32 7.75 -16.55
N ASP A 221 -8.14 6.99 -17.27
CA ASP A 221 -9.58 7.23 -17.41
C ASP A 221 -10.38 6.43 -16.37
N ILE A 222 -10.05 6.63 -15.10
CA ILE A 222 -10.73 6.05 -13.94
C ILE A 222 -10.81 7.06 -12.80
N PRO A 223 -11.73 6.92 -11.84
CA PRO A 223 -11.78 7.74 -10.63
C PRO A 223 -10.47 7.63 -9.83
N ARG A 224 -9.91 8.76 -9.44
CA ARG A 224 -8.64 8.85 -8.70
C ARG A 224 -8.76 9.84 -7.57
N CYS A 225 -8.28 9.43 -6.38
CA CYS A 225 -8.07 10.29 -5.24
C CYS A 225 -6.60 10.26 -4.84
N PHE A 226 -6.03 11.41 -4.49
CA PHE A 226 -4.73 11.52 -3.85
C PHE A 226 -4.91 12.19 -2.49
N MET A 227 -4.61 11.45 -1.42
CA MET A 227 -4.69 11.93 -0.05
C MET A 227 -3.32 12.30 0.46
N PHE A 228 -3.23 13.49 1.05
CA PHE A 228 -2.06 13.96 1.79
C PHE A 228 -2.32 13.87 3.29
N SER A 229 -1.27 13.63 4.07
CA SER A 229 -1.29 13.96 5.49
C SER A 229 -1.19 15.47 5.68
N GLU A 230 -1.69 15.98 6.81
CA GLU A 230 -1.55 17.39 7.15
C GLU A 230 -0.08 17.83 7.23
N GLU A 231 0.79 16.95 7.78
CA GLU A 231 2.22 17.25 7.92
C GLU A 231 2.93 17.44 6.57
N ASN A 232 2.51 16.69 5.53
CA ASN A 232 3.16 16.71 4.22
C ASN A 232 2.40 17.52 3.17
N PHE A 233 1.26 18.13 3.54
CA PHE A 233 0.49 18.92 2.58
C PHE A 233 1.30 20.16 2.16
N PRO A 234 1.57 20.34 0.84
CA PRO A 234 2.43 21.42 0.38
C PRO A 234 1.74 22.78 0.51
N ALA A 235 2.52 23.82 0.77
CA ALA A 235 2.01 25.19 0.70
C ALA A 235 1.50 25.50 -0.71
N LYS A 236 0.46 26.33 -0.80
CA LYS A 236 -0.15 26.72 -2.10
C LYS A 236 0.90 27.29 -3.06
N GLY A 237 0.88 26.82 -4.29
CA GLY A 237 1.81 27.24 -5.34
C GLY A 237 3.20 26.63 -5.24
N THR A 238 3.42 25.66 -4.35
CA THR A 238 4.68 24.92 -4.25
C THR A 238 4.81 23.95 -5.43
N ALA A 239 5.95 23.97 -6.10
CA ALA A 239 6.26 22.96 -7.11
C ALA A 239 6.34 21.58 -6.47
N GLY A 240 5.79 20.56 -7.15
CA GLY A 240 5.88 19.18 -6.70
C GLY A 240 7.32 18.69 -6.57
N THR A 241 7.54 17.79 -5.62
CA THR A 241 8.79 17.05 -5.42
C THR A 241 8.60 15.57 -5.74
N ALA A 242 9.65 14.77 -5.62
CA ALA A 242 9.57 13.33 -5.92
C ALA A 242 8.52 12.59 -5.07
N ASP A 243 8.30 13.03 -3.86
CA ASP A 243 7.42 12.43 -2.86
C ASP A 243 6.17 13.27 -2.54
N ILE A 244 6.13 14.53 -2.95
CA ILE A 244 5.01 15.44 -2.73
C ILE A 244 4.60 16.04 -4.09
N PRO A 245 3.58 15.50 -4.76
CA PRO A 245 3.14 16.01 -6.05
C PRO A 245 2.51 17.41 -5.94
N ASN A 246 2.50 18.13 -7.07
CA ASN A 246 1.87 19.45 -7.15
C ASN A 246 0.33 19.31 -7.12
N VAL A 247 -0.32 19.97 -6.16
CA VAL A 247 -1.76 19.88 -5.92
C VAL A 247 -2.57 20.40 -7.10
N GLU A 248 -2.26 21.60 -7.59
CA GLU A 248 -2.99 22.23 -8.68
C GLU A 248 -2.91 21.40 -9.97
N ARG A 249 -1.78 20.70 -10.14
CA ARG A 249 -1.60 19.77 -11.26
C ARG A 249 -2.48 18.53 -11.11
N LEU A 250 -2.57 17.92 -9.92
CA LEU A 250 -3.46 16.80 -9.65
C LEU A 250 -4.92 17.19 -9.97
N GLU A 251 -5.38 18.31 -9.41
CA GLU A 251 -6.73 18.81 -9.59
C GLU A 251 -7.05 19.15 -11.07
N SER A 252 -6.08 19.73 -11.81
CA SER A 252 -6.26 20.08 -13.23
C SER A 252 -6.47 18.86 -14.13
N PHE A 253 -6.12 17.66 -13.67
CA PHE A 253 -6.37 16.38 -14.35
C PHE A 253 -7.53 15.58 -13.74
N GLY A 254 -8.35 16.22 -12.88
CA GLY A 254 -9.53 15.59 -12.28
C GLY A 254 -9.23 14.57 -11.18
N VAL A 255 -8.04 14.63 -10.59
CA VAL A 255 -7.72 13.83 -9.39
C VAL A 255 -8.35 14.54 -8.19
N LEU A 256 -9.20 13.85 -7.42
CA LEU A 256 -9.69 14.35 -6.14
C LEU A 256 -8.51 14.48 -5.17
N VAL A 257 -8.33 15.65 -4.58
CA VAL A 257 -7.29 15.87 -3.57
C VAL A 257 -7.94 15.98 -2.19
N GLU A 258 -7.48 15.17 -1.27
CA GLU A 258 -7.95 15.14 0.13
C GLU A 258 -6.79 15.36 1.08
N ILE A 259 -7.09 15.93 2.24
CA ILE A 259 -6.13 16.17 3.32
C ILE A 259 -6.66 15.49 4.57
N LEU A 260 -5.83 14.62 5.18
CA LEU A 260 -6.17 14.01 6.45
C LEU A 260 -5.64 14.88 7.61
N PRO A 261 -6.49 15.45 8.44
CA PRO A 261 -6.03 16.28 9.56
C PRO A 261 -5.37 15.43 10.65
N ASN A 262 -4.50 16.07 11.44
CA ASN A 262 -3.80 15.45 12.59
C ASN A 262 -3.06 14.15 12.20
N SER A 263 -2.44 14.11 11.03
CA SER A 263 -1.76 12.91 10.51
C SER A 263 -0.40 13.22 9.91
N GLY A 264 0.48 12.22 10.01
CA GLY A 264 1.74 12.13 9.30
C GLY A 264 1.68 11.04 8.24
N HIS A 265 2.84 10.59 7.74
CA HIS A 265 2.94 9.67 6.60
C HIS A 265 2.13 8.37 6.78
N GLU A 266 2.17 7.74 7.97
CA GLU A 266 1.39 6.53 8.28
C GLU A 266 -0.04 6.88 8.72
N MET A 267 -0.75 7.64 7.90
CA MET A 267 -2.03 8.28 8.21
C MET A 267 -3.16 7.30 8.55
N MET A 268 -3.21 6.13 7.90
CA MET A 268 -4.21 5.09 8.16
C MET A 268 -3.98 4.37 9.50
N ILE A 269 -2.80 4.52 10.09
CA ILE A 269 -2.44 4.00 11.41
C ILE A 269 -2.70 5.06 12.48
N SER A 270 -2.30 6.31 12.22
CA SER A 270 -2.41 7.40 13.18
C SER A 270 -3.83 7.95 13.33
N ASN A 271 -4.62 7.97 12.25
CA ASN A 271 -6.00 8.46 12.23
C ASN A 271 -6.91 7.58 11.35
N PRO A 272 -7.13 6.30 11.73
CA PRO A 272 -7.92 5.36 10.93
C PRO A 272 -9.39 5.79 10.77
N GLU A 273 -9.96 6.48 11.75
CA GLU A 273 -11.36 6.92 11.75
C GLU A 273 -11.64 7.90 10.62
N ASP A 274 -10.90 9.03 10.55
CA ASP A 274 -11.12 10.03 9.51
C ASP A 274 -10.60 9.56 8.15
N PHE A 275 -9.52 8.75 8.12
CA PHE A 275 -9.07 8.07 6.90
C PHE A 275 -10.21 7.25 6.30
N THR A 276 -10.89 6.45 7.13
CA THR A 276 -11.98 5.58 6.65
C THR A 276 -13.19 6.39 6.19
N LYS A 277 -13.52 7.51 6.86
CA LYS A 277 -14.62 8.39 6.42
C LYS A 277 -14.38 8.94 5.02
N ILE A 278 -13.18 9.46 4.77
CA ILE A 278 -12.82 10.02 3.44
C ILE A 278 -12.80 8.91 2.40
N LEU A 279 -12.16 7.77 2.71
CA LEU A 279 -12.12 6.61 1.82
C LEU A 279 -13.53 6.11 1.47
N SER A 280 -14.39 5.90 2.47
CA SER A 280 -15.77 5.45 2.25
C SER A 280 -16.57 6.43 1.40
N GLY A 281 -16.40 7.74 1.62
CA GLY A 281 -16.99 8.78 0.78
C GLY A 281 -16.59 8.64 -0.69
N PHE A 282 -15.30 8.46 -0.97
CA PHE A 282 -14.78 8.25 -2.32
C PHE A 282 -15.32 6.96 -2.95
N LEU A 283 -15.29 5.84 -2.24
CA LEU A 283 -15.73 4.54 -2.77
C LEU A 283 -17.24 4.49 -3.07
N ASN A 284 -18.06 5.20 -2.32
CA ASN A 284 -19.51 5.20 -2.49
C ASN A 284 -19.99 6.07 -3.69
N THR A 285 -19.10 6.88 -4.26
CA THR A 285 -19.39 7.72 -5.44
C THR A 285 -18.79 7.13 -6.72
N ASN A 286 -18.03 6.05 -6.65
CA ASN A 286 -17.27 5.45 -7.76
C ASN A 286 -17.41 3.92 -7.80
#